data_36a20ad4f6fecf2d83827bc4ee348d97
#
_entry.id   36a20ad4f6fecf2d83827bc4ee348d97
#
_cell.length_a   1.000
_cell.length_b   1.000
_cell.length_c   1.000
_cell.angle_alpha   90.00
_cell.angle_beta   90.00
_cell.angle_gamma   90.00
#
_symmetry.space_group_name_H-M   'P 1'
#
loop_
_entity.id
_entity.type
_entity.pdbx_description
1 polymer ?
#
loop_
_entity_poly.entity_id
_entity_poly.type
_entity_poly.pdbx_seq_one_letter_code
_entity_poly.pdbx_strand_id
1 'polypeptide(L)'
;AGKDIVANACTACHALSQVTNAGHNKAEWDTVLHMMVNVGAAVPADQFQTVADYLAKNFPAKPLPPAVIVPGKTEVTIKEWDVPTPGSRPHDPMIAPDGAAWFSGHMANLLGRFDPKTQSFKEYHLKTDGSGPHGLIADHDGNVWFTANFKAYIGKLDPKTGEVKEYPMPDPAARDPHTLLLA
;
A
#
# COMPACT_ATOMS: atom_id res chain seq x y z
N ALA A 1 -29.04 0.16 1.77
CA ALA A 1 -27.93 -0.14 2.73
C ALA A 1 -26.56 0.31 2.17
N GLY A 2 -26.03 -0.30 1.10
CA GLY A 2 -24.69 0.07 0.60
C GLY A 2 -24.51 1.54 0.25
N LYS A 3 -25.52 2.18 -0.35
CA LYS A 3 -25.51 3.61 -0.70
C LYS A 3 -25.27 4.50 0.53
N ASP A 4 -25.96 4.22 1.60
CA ASP A 4 -25.94 5.06 2.81
C ASP A 4 -24.60 4.93 3.53
N ILE A 5 -24.03 3.71 3.54
CA ILE A 5 -22.68 3.47 4.09
C ILE A 5 -21.63 4.22 3.26
N VAL A 6 -21.67 4.11 1.94
CA VAL A 6 -20.76 4.85 1.04
C VAL A 6 -20.88 6.36 1.26
N ALA A 7 -22.10 6.89 1.35
CA ALA A 7 -22.32 8.31 1.56
C ALA A 7 -21.78 8.82 2.91
N ASN A 8 -21.77 7.99 3.94
CA ASN A 8 -21.33 8.38 5.29
C ASN A 8 -19.85 8.05 5.53
N ALA A 9 -19.42 6.81 5.27
CA ALA A 9 -18.06 6.37 5.57
C ALA A 9 -17.02 6.98 4.63
N CYS A 10 -17.32 7.08 3.32
CA CYS A 10 -16.34 7.58 2.35
C CYS A 10 -16.18 9.11 2.37
N THR A 11 -17.20 9.85 2.79
CA THR A 11 -17.13 11.33 2.82
C THR A 11 -16.40 11.88 4.04
N ALA A 12 -16.02 11.05 4.99
CA ALA A 12 -15.29 11.46 6.18
C ALA A 12 -13.88 12.02 5.85
N CYS A 13 -13.27 11.58 4.75
CA CYS A 13 -11.88 11.93 4.41
C CYS A 13 -11.73 12.63 3.05
N HIS A 14 -12.63 12.37 2.10
CA HIS A 14 -12.55 12.93 0.74
C HIS A 14 -13.93 13.12 0.12
N ALA A 15 -14.00 13.89 -0.97
CA ALA A 15 -15.24 14.11 -1.69
C ALA A 15 -15.79 12.81 -2.30
N LEU A 16 -17.11 12.63 -2.24
CA LEU A 16 -17.79 11.46 -2.80
C LEU A 16 -17.53 11.29 -4.31
N SER A 17 -17.21 12.38 -5.01
CA SER A 17 -16.86 12.35 -6.43
C SER A 17 -15.64 11.46 -6.74
N GLN A 18 -14.72 11.26 -5.81
CA GLN A 18 -13.61 10.33 -5.99
C GLN A 18 -14.12 8.89 -6.11
N VAL A 19 -15.17 8.54 -5.40
CA VAL A 19 -15.82 7.23 -5.49
C VAL A 19 -16.68 7.13 -6.75
N THR A 20 -17.56 8.11 -6.98
CA THR A 20 -18.53 8.06 -8.08
C THR A 20 -17.91 8.24 -9.47
N ASN A 21 -16.76 8.90 -9.55
CA ASN A 21 -16.00 9.04 -10.79
C ASN A 21 -15.04 7.88 -11.05
N ALA A 22 -14.72 7.08 -10.06
CA ALA A 22 -14.00 5.82 -10.22
C ALA A 22 -14.87 4.79 -10.94
N GLY A 23 -14.26 3.73 -11.43
CA GLY A 23 -14.96 2.61 -12.02
C GLY A 23 -14.07 1.38 -11.97
N HIS A 24 -14.56 0.34 -11.25
CA HIS A 24 -13.80 -0.87 -11.01
C HIS A 24 -14.70 -2.10 -11.14
N ASN A 25 -14.11 -3.24 -11.45
CA ASN A 25 -14.80 -4.52 -11.31
C ASN A 25 -14.96 -4.89 -9.83
N LYS A 26 -15.65 -5.98 -9.52
CA LYS A 26 -15.93 -6.38 -8.14
C LYS A 26 -14.64 -6.63 -7.34
N ALA A 27 -13.66 -7.32 -7.90
CA ALA A 27 -12.41 -7.65 -7.23
C ALA A 27 -11.55 -6.40 -6.96
N GLU A 28 -11.53 -5.47 -7.90
CA GLU A 28 -10.86 -4.19 -7.75
C GLU A 28 -11.54 -3.32 -6.67
N TRP A 29 -12.89 -3.28 -6.63
CA TRP A 29 -13.61 -2.59 -5.57
C TRP A 29 -13.37 -3.22 -4.19
N ASP A 30 -13.25 -4.53 -4.11
CA ASP A 30 -12.87 -5.24 -2.88
C ASP A 30 -11.49 -4.79 -2.40
N THR A 31 -10.51 -4.73 -3.30
CA THR A 31 -9.17 -4.22 -3.01
C THR A 31 -9.19 -2.75 -2.54
N VAL A 32 -9.92 -1.88 -3.22
CA VAL A 32 -10.05 -0.46 -2.83
C VAL A 32 -10.70 -0.34 -1.45
N LEU A 33 -11.72 -1.13 -1.14
CA LEU A 33 -12.36 -1.11 0.18
C LEU A 33 -11.39 -1.57 1.27
N HIS A 34 -10.58 -2.61 1.04
CA HIS A 34 -9.53 -3.01 1.99
C HIS A 34 -8.55 -1.87 2.24
N MET A 35 -8.07 -1.18 1.20
CA MET A 35 -7.21 0.00 1.37
C MET A 35 -7.86 1.05 2.26
N MET A 36 -9.13 1.40 2.00
CA MET A 36 -9.83 2.43 2.77
C MET A 36 -10.06 2.02 4.23
N VAL A 37 -10.42 0.76 4.48
CA VAL A 37 -10.58 0.24 5.85
C VAL A 37 -9.24 0.24 6.59
N ASN A 38 -8.15 -0.15 5.93
CA ASN A 38 -6.79 -0.15 6.51
C ASN A 38 -6.34 1.26 6.95
N VAL A 39 -6.81 2.31 6.29
CA VAL A 39 -6.53 3.71 6.67
C VAL A 39 -7.63 4.33 7.54
N GLY A 40 -8.57 3.54 8.04
CA GLY A 40 -9.53 3.96 9.05
C GLY A 40 -10.94 4.31 8.53
N ALA A 41 -11.31 3.94 7.31
CA ALA A 41 -12.68 4.11 6.86
C ALA A 41 -13.65 3.26 7.70
N ALA A 42 -14.69 3.88 8.22
CA ALA A 42 -15.66 3.25 9.14
C ALA A 42 -16.68 2.38 8.37
N VAL A 43 -16.21 1.34 7.67
CA VAL A 43 -17.07 0.34 7.03
C VAL A 43 -17.22 -0.84 7.98
N PRO A 44 -18.46 -1.16 8.46
CA PRO A 44 -18.66 -2.32 9.32
C PRO A 44 -18.27 -3.61 8.63
N ALA A 45 -17.56 -4.49 9.33
CA ALA A 45 -17.04 -5.74 8.75
C ALA A 45 -18.15 -6.64 8.16
N ASP A 46 -19.31 -6.70 8.82
CA ASP A 46 -20.49 -7.44 8.36
C ASP A 46 -21.19 -6.78 7.15
N GLN A 47 -20.87 -5.53 6.85
CA GLN A 47 -21.40 -4.76 5.71
C GLN A 47 -20.41 -4.63 4.54
N PHE A 48 -19.18 -5.08 4.73
CA PHE A 48 -18.11 -4.93 3.73
C PHE A 48 -18.54 -5.42 2.35
N GLN A 49 -19.07 -6.64 2.26
CA GLN A 49 -19.51 -7.23 1.00
C GLN A 49 -20.72 -6.50 0.39
N THR A 50 -21.62 -6.00 1.24
CA THR A 50 -22.78 -5.20 0.79
C THR A 50 -22.31 -3.90 0.12
N VAL A 51 -21.25 -3.28 0.65
CA VAL A 51 -20.65 -2.08 0.08
C VAL A 51 -19.93 -2.41 -1.23
N ALA A 52 -19.14 -3.49 -1.27
CA ALA A 52 -18.45 -3.94 -2.47
C ALA A 52 -19.43 -4.22 -3.63
N ASP A 53 -20.52 -4.93 -3.35
CA ASP A 53 -21.55 -5.23 -4.33
C ASP A 53 -22.28 -3.98 -4.83
N TYR A 54 -22.55 -3.03 -3.93
CA TYR A 54 -23.14 -1.74 -4.30
C TYR A 54 -22.22 -0.95 -5.23
N LEU A 55 -20.93 -0.86 -4.90
CA LEU A 55 -19.94 -0.13 -5.70
C LEU A 55 -19.75 -0.77 -7.07
N ALA A 56 -19.57 -2.07 -7.15
CA ALA A 56 -19.41 -2.79 -8.41
C ALA A 56 -20.62 -2.65 -9.33
N LYS A 57 -21.82 -2.63 -8.75
CA LYS A 57 -23.08 -2.47 -9.51
C LYS A 57 -23.26 -1.05 -10.02
N ASN A 58 -22.97 -0.03 -9.23
CA ASN A 58 -23.30 1.37 -9.56
C ASN A 58 -22.13 2.12 -10.19
N PHE A 59 -20.92 1.68 -9.99
CA PHE A 59 -19.67 2.26 -10.52
C PHE A 59 -18.79 1.15 -11.12
N PRO A 60 -19.27 0.48 -12.20
CA PRO A 60 -18.54 -0.62 -12.83
C PRO A 60 -17.25 -0.13 -13.49
N ALA A 61 -16.36 -1.05 -13.79
CA ALA A 61 -15.14 -0.78 -14.54
C ALA A 61 -15.46 -0.07 -15.86
N LYS A 62 -14.67 0.97 -16.15
CA LYS A 62 -14.78 1.71 -17.40
C LYS A 62 -13.84 1.08 -18.43
N PRO A 63 -14.18 1.12 -19.72
CA PRO A 63 -13.26 0.68 -20.76
C PRO A 63 -11.94 1.45 -20.66
N LEU A 64 -10.84 0.72 -20.60
CA LEU A 64 -9.50 1.32 -20.71
C LEU A 64 -9.22 1.69 -22.18
N PRO A 65 -8.47 2.76 -22.43
CA PRO A 65 -7.99 3.04 -23.78
C PRO A 65 -7.14 1.85 -24.26
N PRO A 66 -7.14 1.55 -25.55
CA PRO A 66 -6.29 0.49 -26.08
C PRO A 66 -4.82 0.75 -25.75
N ALA A 67 -4.11 -0.32 -25.38
CA ALA A 67 -2.68 -0.22 -25.10
C ALA A 67 -1.91 0.27 -26.33
N VAL A 68 -1.03 1.24 -26.12
CA VAL A 68 -0.08 1.68 -27.16
C VAL A 68 1.07 0.66 -27.19
N ILE A 69 1.13 -0.16 -28.22
CA ILE A 69 2.22 -1.10 -28.41
C ILE A 69 3.36 -0.37 -29.13
N VAL A 70 4.49 -0.21 -28.44
CA VAL A 70 5.73 0.28 -29.05
C VAL A 70 6.48 -0.93 -29.59
N PRO A 71 6.66 -1.06 -30.92
CA PRO A 71 7.39 -2.18 -31.51
C PRO A 71 8.84 -2.20 -31.02
N GLY A 72 9.35 -3.35 -30.64
CA GLY A 72 10.73 -3.55 -30.18
C GLY A 72 11.15 -5.00 -30.30
N LYS A 73 12.46 -5.25 -30.15
CA LYS A 73 13.05 -6.60 -30.17
C LYS A 73 13.19 -7.21 -28.76
N THR A 74 12.75 -6.50 -27.70
CA THR A 74 12.89 -6.97 -26.33
C THR A 74 11.77 -7.93 -25.99
N GLU A 75 12.12 -9.17 -25.73
CA GLU A 75 11.22 -10.15 -25.14
C GLU A 75 11.20 -9.95 -23.62
N VAL A 76 10.01 -9.80 -23.03
CA VAL A 76 9.81 -9.62 -21.60
C VAL A 76 8.94 -10.74 -21.08
N THR A 77 9.42 -11.40 -20.04
CA THR A 77 8.60 -12.33 -19.24
C THR A 77 8.22 -11.66 -17.94
N ILE A 78 6.91 -11.56 -17.69
CA ILE A 78 6.37 -11.01 -16.44
C ILE A 78 5.90 -12.17 -15.58
N LYS A 79 6.26 -12.14 -14.29
CA LYS A 79 5.74 -13.03 -13.28
C LYS A 79 5.22 -12.21 -12.12
N GLU A 80 4.00 -12.51 -11.68
CA GLU A 80 3.30 -11.77 -10.66
C GLU A 80 3.03 -12.66 -9.44
N TRP A 81 3.00 -12.05 -8.26
CA TRP A 81 2.66 -12.69 -7.01
C TRP A 81 1.74 -11.78 -6.21
N ASP A 82 0.66 -12.33 -5.69
CA ASP A 82 -0.22 -11.63 -4.78
C ASP A 82 0.47 -11.41 -3.43
N VAL A 83 0.41 -10.19 -2.91
CA VAL A 83 0.88 -9.88 -1.56
C VAL A 83 -0.10 -10.41 -0.52
N PRO A 84 0.39 -10.88 0.66
CA PRO A 84 -0.48 -11.54 1.64
C PRO A 84 -1.60 -10.65 2.19
N THR A 85 -1.29 -9.38 2.53
CA THR A 85 -2.28 -8.46 3.08
C THR A 85 -3.06 -7.75 1.98
N PRO A 86 -4.38 -8.03 1.82
CA PRO A 86 -5.23 -7.36 0.84
C PRO A 86 -5.24 -5.84 1.04
N GLY A 87 -5.20 -5.09 -0.05
CA GLY A 87 -5.23 -3.63 -0.01
C GLY A 87 -3.97 -2.97 0.56
N SER A 88 -2.86 -3.72 0.73
CA SER A 88 -1.61 -3.15 1.26
C SER A 88 -1.01 -2.07 0.34
N ARG A 89 -1.37 -2.07 -0.93
CA ARG A 89 -0.86 -1.12 -1.93
C ARG A 89 0.68 -1.09 -1.90
N PRO A 90 1.36 -2.14 -2.37
CA PRO A 90 2.81 -2.13 -2.49
C PRO A 90 3.25 -0.88 -3.24
N HIS A 91 4.19 -0.13 -2.67
CA HIS A 91 4.60 1.16 -3.20
C HIS A 91 6.07 1.11 -3.61
N ASP A 92 6.99 1.70 -2.85
CA ASP A 92 8.39 1.74 -3.24
C ASP A 92 9.05 0.35 -3.13
N PRO A 93 9.65 -0.18 -4.20
CA PRO A 93 10.41 -1.41 -4.16
C PRO A 93 11.89 -1.16 -3.88
N MET A 94 12.55 -2.11 -3.25
CA MET A 94 13.99 -2.12 -3.02
C MET A 94 14.52 -3.55 -3.09
N ILE A 95 15.69 -3.75 -3.69
CA ILE A 95 16.41 -5.02 -3.59
C ILE A 95 17.48 -4.89 -2.50
N ALA A 96 17.37 -5.73 -1.48
CA ALA A 96 18.31 -5.76 -0.38
C ALA A 96 19.60 -6.52 -0.77
N PRO A 97 20.71 -6.35 -0.02
CA PRO A 97 21.98 -7.04 -0.31
C PRO A 97 21.89 -8.58 -0.36
N ASP A 98 20.93 -9.18 0.33
CA ASP A 98 20.66 -10.63 0.32
C ASP A 98 19.87 -11.10 -0.93
N GLY A 99 19.48 -10.17 -1.79
CA GLY A 99 18.70 -10.40 -3.01
C GLY A 99 17.20 -10.48 -2.81
N ALA A 100 16.70 -10.25 -1.60
CA ALA A 100 15.27 -10.15 -1.36
C ALA A 100 14.69 -8.83 -1.89
N ALA A 101 13.49 -8.89 -2.44
CA ALA A 101 12.74 -7.70 -2.80
C ALA A 101 11.90 -7.22 -1.59
N TRP A 102 12.06 -5.96 -1.24
CA TRP A 102 11.27 -5.31 -0.21
C TRP A 102 10.29 -4.32 -0.83
N PHE A 103 9.19 -4.09 -0.15
CA PHE A 103 8.20 -3.09 -0.54
C PHE A 103 7.57 -2.44 0.70
N SER A 104 7.16 -1.20 0.55
CA SER A 104 6.32 -0.53 1.54
C SER A 104 4.85 -0.87 1.27
N GLY A 105 4.18 -1.49 2.24
CA GLY A 105 2.73 -1.67 2.22
C GLY A 105 2.03 -0.40 2.73
N HIS A 106 2.05 0.62 1.85
CA HIS A 106 1.71 2.01 2.18
C HIS A 106 0.36 2.17 2.88
N MET A 107 -0.66 1.42 2.44
CA MET A 107 -2.02 1.50 2.98
C MET A 107 -2.33 0.45 4.05
N ALA A 108 -1.39 -0.44 4.38
CA ALA A 108 -1.57 -1.49 5.38
C ALA A 108 -0.61 -1.38 6.56
N ASN A 109 0.11 -0.26 6.68
CA ASN A 109 1.01 0.01 7.80
C ASN A 109 2.06 -1.09 8.03
N LEU A 110 2.66 -1.59 6.94
CA LEU A 110 3.64 -2.69 6.98
C LEU A 110 4.79 -2.50 5.99
N LEU A 111 5.88 -3.22 6.24
CA LEU A 111 6.93 -3.48 5.27
C LEU A 111 6.86 -4.94 4.85
N GLY A 112 6.90 -5.20 3.55
CA GLY A 112 6.89 -6.55 3.00
C GLY A 112 8.26 -6.95 2.45
N ARG A 113 8.64 -8.20 2.66
CA ARG A 113 9.83 -8.85 2.10
C ARG A 113 9.41 -10.05 1.28
N PHE A 114 9.83 -10.08 0.04
CA PHE A 114 9.66 -11.21 -0.86
C PHE A 114 11.02 -11.88 -1.12
N ASP A 115 11.10 -13.18 -0.90
CA ASP A 115 12.27 -13.96 -1.25
C ASP A 115 12.05 -14.63 -2.63
N PRO A 116 12.76 -14.21 -3.68
CA PRO A 116 12.55 -14.73 -5.03
C PRO A 116 12.99 -16.20 -5.19
N LYS A 117 13.84 -16.71 -4.29
CA LYS A 117 14.32 -18.11 -4.32
C LYS A 117 13.26 -19.07 -3.81
N THR A 118 12.64 -18.73 -2.69
CA THR A 118 11.59 -19.54 -2.06
C THR A 118 10.18 -19.14 -2.49
N GLN A 119 10.04 -17.97 -3.15
CA GLN A 119 8.78 -17.34 -3.54
C GLN A 119 7.83 -17.13 -2.35
N SER A 120 8.40 -16.79 -1.20
CA SER A 120 7.68 -16.56 0.04
C SER A 120 7.72 -15.11 0.47
N PHE A 121 6.64 -14.69 1.13
CA PHE A 121 6.51 -13.37 1.73
C PHE A 121 6.71 -13.42 3.24
N LYS A 122 7.25 -12.32 3.79
CA LYS A 122 7.21 -12.00 5.21
C LYS A 122 6.80 -10.54 5.37
N GLU A 123 5.82 -10.28 6.21
CA GLU A 123 5.34 -8.94 6.50
C GLU A 123 5.71 -8.51 7.91
N TYR A 124 6.05 -7.23 8.08
CA TYR A 124 6.43 -6.60 9.33
C TYR A 124 5.48 -5.43 9.57
N HIS A 125 4.51 -5.62 10.46
CA HIS A 125 3.55 -4.58 10.82
C HIS A 125 4.21 -3.53 11.71
N LEU A 126 3.97 -2.26 11.40
CA LEU A 126 4.51 -1.12 12.14
C LEU A 126 3.69 -0.86 13.41
N LYS A 127 4.36 -0.42 14.49
CA LYS A 127 3.72 -0.17 15.79
C LYS A 127 2.85 1.08 15.78
N THR A 128 3.33 2.14 15.13
CA THR A 128 2.58 3.39 15.01
C THR A 128 1.54 3.26 13.91
N ASP A 129 0.28 3.27 14.29
CA ASP A 129 -0.83 3.12 13.36
C ASP A 129 -0.87 4.24 12.31
N GLY A 130 -1.18 3.86 11.08
CA GLY A 130 -1.32 4.79 9.97
C GLY A 130 -0.02 5.51 9.61
N SER A 131 1.13 4.85 9.76
CA SER A 131 2.44 5.45 9.42
C SER A 131 2.58 5.78 7.95
N GLY A 132 1.92 5.04 7.06
CA GLY A 132 2.05 5.21 5.62
C GLY A 132 3.49 5.05 5.15
N PRO A 133 4.13 3.86 5.35
CA PRO A 133 5.51 3.67 4.92
C PRO A 133 5.62 3.90 3.42
N HIS A 134 6.64 4.65 3.00
CA HIS A 134 6.82 5.07 1.60
C HIS A 134 8.20 4.68 1.08
N GLY A 135 9.19 5.57 1.11
CA GLY A 135 10.53 5.27 0.63
C GLY A 135 11.24 4.20 1.47
N LEU A 136 11.99 3.32 0.82
CA LEU A 136 12.77 2.24 1.42
C LEU A 136 14.23 2.30 0.99
N ILE A 137 15.15 2.00 1.91
CA ILE A 137 16.55 1.76 1.60
C ILE A 137 17.17 0.78 2.61
N ALA A 138 18.05 -0.11 2.15
CA ALA A 138 18.83 -0.99 3.03
C ALA A 138 20.16 -0.34 3.37
N ASP A 139 20.58 -0.39 4.64
CA ASP A 139 21.94 -0.04 5.03
C ASP A 139 22.92 -1.21 4.84
N HIS A 140 24.21 -0.94 5.06
CA HIS A 140 25.27 -1.97 4.89
C HIS A 140 25.16 -3.13 5.87
N ASP A 141 24.49 -2.94 7.01
CA ASP A 141 24.26 -3.97 8.02
C ASP A 141 23.02 -4.82 7.71
N GLY A 142 22.27 -4.44 6.66
CA GLY A 142 21.07 -5.12 6.19
C GLY A 142 19.80 -4.66 6.92
N ASN A 143 19.85 -3.59 7.70
CA ASN A 143 18.62 -2.99 8.22
C ASN A 143 17.88 -2.25 7.11
N VAL A 144 16.55 -2.20 7.23
CA VAL A 144 15.68 -1.49 6.29
C VAL A 144 15.24 -0.17 6.91
N TRP A 145 15.65 0.92 6.30
CA TRP A 145 15.19 2.25 6.65
C TRP A 145 13.99 2.63 5.78
N PHE A 146 13.05 3.32 6.37
CA PHE A 146 11.84 3.75 5.66
C PHE A 146 11.35 5.11 6.11
N THR A 147 10.62 5.79 5.24
CA THR A 147 9.91 7.03 5.58
C THR A 147 8.49 6.69 6.01
N ALA A 148 8.04 7.29 7.12
CA ALA A 148 6.67 7.20 7.58
C ALA A 148 5.92 8.48 7.17
N ASN A 149 5.45 8.47 5.95
CA ASN A 149 4.90 9.59 5.21
C ASN A 149 3.76 10.31 5.97
N PHE A 150 2.81 9.55 6.57
CA PHE A 150 1.66 10.13 7.27
C PHE A 150 1.92 10.51 8.73
N LYS A 151 3.06 10.11 9.31
CA LYS A 151 3.38 10.32 10.73
C LYS A 151 4.68 11.08 10.97
N ALA A 152 5.31 11.57 9.90
CA ALA A 152 6.48 12.44 9.95
C ALA A 152 7.64 11.87 10.81
N TYR A 153 8.03 10.61 10.55
CA TYR A 153 9.23 10.03 11.15
C TYR A 153 10.01 9.18 10.13
N ILE A 154 11.26 8.87 10.47
CA ILE A 154 12.07 7.88 9.77
C ILE A 154 12.11 6.63 10.64
N GLY A 155 11.83 5.47 10.05
CA GLY A 155 11.90 4.18 10.74
C GLY A 155 13.12 3.36 10.31
N LYS A 156 13.64 2.56 11.24
CA LYS A 156 14.67 1.56 11.00
C LYS A 156 14.16 0.20 11.47
N LEU A 157 14.02 -0.75 10.57
CA LEU A 157 13.67 -2.13 10.87
C LEU A 157 14.93 -2.99 10.85
N ASP A 158 15.13 -3.78 11.90
CA ASP A 158 16.04 -4.92 11.87
C ASP A 158 15.29 -6.18 11.37
N PRO A 159 15.59 -6.71 10.17
CA PRO A 159 14.86 -7.85 9.62
C PRO A 159 15.04 -9.16 10.39
N LYS A 160 16.11 -9.26 11.20
CA LYS A 160 16.45 -10.47 11.98
C LYS A 160 15.55 -10.58 13.20
N THR A 161 15.37 -9.47 13.90
CA THR A 161 14.58 -9.41 15.14
C THR A 161 13.13 -8.97 14.90
N GLY A 162 12.87 -8.23 13.81
CA GLY A 162 11.62 -7.57 13.54
C GLY A 162 11.43 -6.28 14.36
N GLU A 163 12.47 -5.83 15.06
CA GLU A 163 12.40 -4.61 15.86
C GLU A 163 12.42 -3.37 14.96
N VAL A 164 11.49 -2.45 15.23
CA VAL A 164 11.42 -1.15 14.56
C VAL A 164 11.77 -0.05 15.55
N LYS A 165 12.75 0.78 15.18
CA LYS A 165 13.08 2.02 15.87
C LYS A 165 12.60 3.22 15.05
N GLU A 166 11.89 4.13 15.70
CA GLU A 166 11.30 5.33 15.09
C GLU A 166 12.08 6.56 15.49
N TYR A 167 12.34 7.43 14.52
CA TYR A 167 13.08 8.70 14.68
C TYR A 167 12.17 9.83 14.19
N PRO A 168 11.47 10.52 15.08
CA PRO A 168 10.65 11.67 14.72
C PRO A 168 11.45 12.72 13.98
N MET A 169 10.83 13.40 13.03
CA MET A 169 11.47 14.53 12.35
C MET A 169 11.84 15.60 13.38
N PRO A 170 13.06 16.14 13.34
CA PRO A 170 13.54 17.10 14.34
C PRO A 170 12.79 18.44 14.28
N ASP A 171 12.28 18.83 13.12
CA ASP A 171 11.42 19.99 12.95
C ASP A 171 9.95 19.52 12.97
N PRO A 172 9.14 19.98 13.94
CA PRO A 172 7.71 19.64 13.99
C PRO A 172 6.89 20.11 12.78
N ALA A 173 7.41 21.08 12.02
CA ALA A 173 6.79 21.53 10.77
C ALA A 173 7.16 20.64 9.58
N ALA A 174 8.25 19.86 9.68
CA ALA A 174 8.63 18.89 8.66
C ALA A 174 7.61 17.76 8.63
N ARG A 175 6.94 17.64 7.49
CA ARG A 175 5.90 16.63 7.26
C ARG A 175 6.23 15.88 6.00
N ASP A 176 5.63 14.71 5.86
CA ASP A 176 5.64 13.96 4.61
C ASP A 176 7.07 13.59 4.13
N PRO A 177 7.92 12.95 4.99
CA PRO A 177 9.17 12.40 4.52
C PRO A 177 8.88 11.35 3.43
N HIS A 178 9.47 11.54 2.26
CA HIS A 178 9.05 10.80 1.06
C HIS A 178 10.10 9.78 0.61
N THR A 179 11.30 10.24 0.30
CA THR A 179 12.36 9.41 -0.26
C THR A 179 13.60 9.45 0.63
N LEU A 180 14.34 8.34 0.70
CA LEU A 180 15.58 8.17 1.44
C LEU A 180 16.76 8.00 0.49
N LEU A 181 17.92 8.47 0.94
CA LEU A 181 19.20 8.23 0.31
C LEU A 181 20.26 7.94 1.39
N LEU A 182 21.11 6.96 1.16
CA LEU A 182 22.31 6.74 1.96
C LEU A 182 23.44 7.62 1.41
N ALA A 183 24.16 8.28 2.30
CA ALA A 183 25.35 9.09 1.98
C ALA A 183 26.61 8.27 2.17
#